data_c6700c71b2264b7efecff71a57945221
#
_entry.id   c6700c71b2264b7efecff71a57945221
#
_cell.length_a   1.000
_cell.length_b   1.000
_cell.length_c   1.000
_cell.angle_alpha   90.00
_cell.angle_beta   90.00
_cell.angle_gamma   90.00
#
_symmetry.space_group_name_H-M   'P 1'
#
loop_
_entity.id
_entity.type
_entity.pdbx_description
1 polymer ?
#
loop_
_entity_poly.entity_id
_entity_poly.type
_entity_poly.pdbx_seq_one_letter_code
_entity_poly.pdbx_strand_id
1 'polypeptide(L)'
;MQATASKGAQRERSGQARARAIVRFNGLLFHSLAAASFLETAVPLHVNRLNQVFAACSDVVLWLEQVWWPQRAEHGRRLRDYLEATWPEFNWNAAYQEFYDSYRPRSGLAGRGAGAALEALGLCVTAAQAAVFYRALANCADEPALRALARRAACDHGGCFDYFSALFERCKHDERVGLMTSWRTVRAACRSARDFDASAAFEPLGRHWGGTPTVPELGYGEFRARMVPLIQRHAALGRIERLLFRPWLESDRSAPAPQLPEKRPERRTLLAPQPVAA
;
A
#
# COMPACT_ATOMS: atom_id res chain seq x y z
N MET A 1 -36.74 -24.92 7.54
CA MET A 1 -35.44 -24.65 6.91
C MET A 1 -35.09 -23.15 6.79
N GLN A 2 -36.04 -22.23 6.62
CA GLN A 2 -35.74 -20.76 6.51
C GLN A 2 -35.19 -20.11 7.78
N ALA A 3 -35.58 -20.53 8.98
CA ALA A 3 -35.14 -19.94 10.25
C ALA A 3 -33.66 -20.22 10.61
N THR A 4 -33.11 -21.34 10.15
CA THR A 4 -31.70 -21.70 10.36
C THR A 4 -30.76 -20.92 9.44
N ALA A 5 -31.16 -20.64 8.20
CA ALA A 5 -30.41 -19.80 7.25
C ALA A 5 -30.35 -18.32 7.74
N SER A 6 -31.42 -17.78 8.32
CA SER A 6 -31.45 -16.42 8.85
C SER A 6 -30.53 -16.24 10.08
N LYS A 7 -30.46 -17.23 10.98
CA LYS A 7 -29.56 -17.20 12.15
C LYS A 7 -28.08 -17.30 11.75
N GLY A 8 -27.76 -18.06 10.71
CA GLY A 8 -26.40 -18.15 10.17
C GLY A 8 -25.92 -16.82 9.59
N ALA A 9 -26.74 -16.21 8.73
CA ALA A 9 -26.43 -14.90 8.13
C ALA A 9 -26.30 -13.77 9.19
N GLN A 10 -27.08 -13.84 10.26
CA GLN A 10 -27.02 -12.86 11.35
C GLN A 10 -25.74 -13.03 12.20
N ARG A 11 -25.29 -14.25 12.44
CA ARG A 11 -24.01 -14.53 13.12
C ARG A 11 -22.81 -14.10 12.29
N GLU A 12 -22.83 -14.32 10.96
CA GLU A 12 -21.77 -13.85 10.05
C GLU A 12 -21.69 -12.31 10.04
N ARG A 13 -22.81 -11.60 9.91
CA ARG A 13 -22.86 -10.13 9.95
C ARG A 13 -22.32 -9.59 11.27
N SER A 14 -22.69 -10.23 12.40
CA SER A 14 -22.22 -9.86 13.73
C SER A 14 -20.70 -10.08 13.89
N GLY A 15 -20.18 -11.18 13.35
CA GLY A 15 -18.75 -11.50 13.31
C GLY A 15 -17.95 -10.49 12.47
N GLN A 16 -18.47 -10.14 11.29
CA GLN A 16 -17.86 -9.13 10.41
C GLN A 16 -17.86 -7.73 11.05
N ALA A 17 -18.94 -7.32 11.67
CA ALA A 17 -19.02 -6.04 12.37
C ALA A 17 -18.00 -5.96 13.52
N ARG A 18 -17.83 -7.05 14.29
CA ARG A 18 -16.83 -7.12 15.37
C ARG A 18 -15.40 -7.08 14.84
N ALA A 19 -15.09 -7.81 13.76
CA ALA A 19 -13.78 -7.80 13.13
C ALA A 19 -13.45 -6.40 12.60
N ARG A 20 -14.40 -5.72 11.96
CA ARG A 20 -14.25 -4.34 11.49
C ARG A 20 -14.03 -3.35 12.64
N ALA A 21 -14.72 -3.51 13.77
CA ALA A 21 -14.51 -2.69 14.95
C ALA A 21 -13.08 -2.78 15.49
N ILE A 22 -12.44 -3.95 15.44
CA ILE A 22 -11.04 -4.13 15.82
C ILE A 22 -10.10 -3.44 14.82
N VAL A 23 -10.38 -3.59 13.52
CA VAL A 23 -9.60 -2.95 12.44
C VAL A 23 -9.60 -1.42 12.57
N ARG A 24 -10.71 -0.83 13.03
CA ARG A 24 -10.86 0.62 13.17
C ARG A 24 -9.80 1.28 14.04
N PHE A 25 -9.25 0.58 15.02
CA PHE A 25 -8.19 1.10 15.90
C PHE A 25 -6.77 0.76 15.41
N ASN A 26 -6.63 0.13 14.25
CA ASN A 26 -5.34 -0.25 13.70
C ASN A 26 -4.79 0.84 12.77
N GLY A 27 -3.99 1.76 13.33
CA GLY A 27 -3.39 2.86 12.57
C GLY A 27 -2.50 2.40 11.43
N LEU A 28 -1.79 1.28 11.58
CA LEU A 28 -0.95 0.75 10.50
C LEU A 28 -1.80 0.30 9.29
N LEU A 29 -2.92 -0.38 9.53
CA LEU A 29 -3.84 -0.77 8.46
C LEU A 29 -4.48 0.45 7.81
N PHE A 30 -4.94 1.42 8.60
CA PHE A 30 -5.50 2.67 8.06
C PHE A 30 -4.52 3.33 7.07
N HIS A 31 -3.31 3.64 7.53
CA HIS A 31 -2.32 4.33 6.70
C HIS A 31 -1.93 3.51 5.47
N SER A 32 -1.81 2.18 5.62
CA SER A 32 -1.49 1.28 4.51
C SER A 32 -2.57 1.28 3.43
N LEU A 33 -3.84 1.18 3.84
CA LEU A 33 -4.97 1.13 2.92
C LEU A 33 -5.24 2.48 2.27
N ALA A 34 -5.13 3.57 3.02
CA ALA A 34 -5.34 4.92 2.50
C ALA A 34 -4.26 5.30 1.49
N ALA A 35 -2.98 5.08 1.81
CA ALA A 35 -1.88 5.31 0.86
C ALA A 35 -2.02 4.44 -0.40
N ALA A 36 -2.36 3.14 -0.24
CA ALA A 36 -2.61 2.26 -1.37
C ALA A 36 -3.79 2.75 -2.23
N SER A 37 -4.89 3.18 -1.62
CA SER A 37 -6.05 3.69 -2.36
C SER A 37 -5.72 4.91 -3.21
N PHE A 38 -4.88 5.81 -2.71
CA PHE A 38 -4.43 6.99 -3.44
C PHE A 38 -3.57 6.60 -4.65
N LEU A 39 -2.59 5.73 -4.47
CA LEU A 39 -1.71 5.28 -5.55
C LEU A 39 -2.47 4.50 -6.64
N GLU A 40 -3.43 3.66 -6.25
CA GLU A 40 -4.28 2.95 -7.21
C GLU A 40 -5.18 3.91 -8.00
N THR A 41 -5.74 4.91 -7.34
CA THR A 41 -6.62 5.90 -7.97
C THR A 41 -5.85 6.88 -8.86
N ALA A 42 -4.57 7.14 -8.59
CA ALA A 42 -3.72 8.06 -9.35
C ALA A 42 -3.16 7.47 -10.67
N VAL A 43 -3.40 6.22 -10.97
CA VAL A 43 -2.89 5.54 -12.18
C VAL A 43 -3.16 6.30 -13.50
N PRO A 44 -4.31 6.99 -13.70
CA PRO A 44 -4.54 7.79 -14.91
C PRO A 44 -3.45 8.83 -15.20
N LEU A 45 -2.74 9.32 -14.18
CA LEU A 45 -1.61 10.24 -14.36
C LEU A 45 -0.46 9.64 -15.18
N HIS A 46 -0.34 8.32 -15.20
CA HIS A 46 0.71 7.59 -15.89
C HIS A 46 0.31 7.10 -17.28
N VAL A 47 -1.01 6.90 -17.53
CA VAL A 47 -1.52 6.26 -18.75
C VAL A 47 -1.08 7.00 -20.01
N ASN A 48 -1.26 8.32 -20.07
CA ASN A 48 -0.87 9.11 -21.24
C ASN A 48 0.62 9.00 -21.55
N ARG A 49 1.47 8.99 -20.53
CA ARG A 49 2.91 8.82 -20.72
C ARG A 49 3.25 7.41 -21.18
N LEU A 50 2.63 6.40 -20.60
CA LEU A 50 2.84 5.00 -21.00
C LEU A 50 2.38 4.77 -22.44
N ASN A 51 1.24 5.32 -22.85
CA ASN A 51 0.78 5.25 -24.23
C ASN A 51 1.78 5.89 -25.21
N GLN A 52 2.44 6.99 -24.82
CA GLN A 52 3.50 7.58 -25.63
C GLN A 52 4.75 6.68 -25.72
N VAL A 53 5.18 6.12 -24.60
CA VAL A 53 6.35 5.21 -24.56
C VAL A 53 6.11 3.96 -25.41
N PHE A 54 4.91 3.40 -25.34
CA PHE A 54 4.54 2.18 -26.07
C PHE A 54 3.78 2.43 -27.36
N ALA A 55 3.82 3.66 -27.92
CA ALA A 55 3.05 4.03 -29.11
C ALA A 55 3.29 3.13 -30.34
N ALA A 56 4.52 2.57 -30.47
CA ALA A 56 4.85 1.62 -31.52
C ALA A 56 4.27 0.20 -31.30
N CYS A 57 3.70 -0.08 -30.12
CA CYS A 57 3.17 -1.39 -29.71
C CYS A 57 1.67 -1.25 -29.41
N SER A 58 0.82 -1.28 -30.43
CA SER A 58 -0.63 -1.06 -30.28
C SER A 58 -1.31 -2.09 -29.35
N ASP A 59 -0.82 -3.32 -29.32
CA ASP A 59 -1.26 -4.37 -28.40
C ASP A 59 -1.02 -3.98 -26.92
N VAL A 60 0.11 -3.33 -26.64
CA VAL A 60 0.44 -2.86 -25.29
C VAL A 60 -0.45 -1.70 -24.88
N VAL A 61 -0.63 -0.71 -25.77
CA VAL A 61 -1.52 0.44 -25.52
C VAL A 61 -2.93 -0.06 -25.23
N LEU A 62 -3.45 -0.97 -26.04
CA LEU A 62 -4.78 -1.55 -25.86
C LEU A 62 -4.91 -2.28 -24.52
N TRP A 63 -3.90 -3.05 -24.12
CA TRP A 63 -3.89 -3.76 -22.86
C TRP A 63 -3.83 -2.79 -21.66
N LEU A 64 -3.02 -1.73 -21.75
CA LEU A 64 -2.95 -0.68 -20.72
C LEU A 64 -4.31 -0.01 -20.50
N GLU A 65 -5.05 0.27 -21.57
CA GLU A 65 -6.35 0.95 -21.52
C GLU A 65 -7.50 0.02 -21.12
N GLN A 66 -7.52 -1.21 -21.62
CA GLN A 66 -8.66 -2.11 -21.43
C GLN A 66 -8.51 -3.05 -20.22
N VAL A 67 -7.28 -3.30 -19.75
CA VAL A 67 -7.04 -4.25 -18.67
C VAL A 67 -6.38 -3.57 -17.49
N TRP A 68 -5.17 -3.02 -17.69
CA TRP A 68 -4.35 -2.54 -16.59
C TRP A 68 -4.98 -1.36 -15.83
N TRP A 69 -5.33 -0.29 -16.54
CA TRP A 69 -5.96 0.87 -15.92
C TRP A 69 -7.30 0.54 -15.26
N PRO A 70 -8.28 -0.14 -15.92
CA PRO A 70 -9.54 -0.49 -15.26
C PRO A 70 -9.37 -1.33 -14.00
N GLN A 71 -8.43 -2.29 -13.99
CA GLN A 71 -8.13 -3.07 -12.79
C GLN A 71 -7.62 -2.19 -11.64
N ARG A 72 -6.70 -1.28 -11.94
CA ARG A 72 -6.14 -0.35 -10.93
C ARG A 72 -7.21 0.59 -10.38
N ALA A 73 -8.02 1.18 -11.25
CA ALA A 73 -9.14 2.03 -10.87
C ALA A 73 -10.13 1.30 -9.95
N GLU A 74 -10.43 0.03 -10.26
CA GLU A 74 -11.31 -0.80 -9.44
C GLU A 74 -10.68 -1.11 -8.07
N HIS A 75 -9.37 -1.34 -7.98
CA HIS A 75 -8.68 -1.50 -6.69
C HIS A 75 -8.79 -0.22 -5.87
N GLY A 76 -8.50 0.94 -6.46
CA GLY A 76 -8.62 2.24 -5.80
C GLY A 76 -10.03 2.48 -5.26
N ARG A 77 -11.06 2.25 -6.08
CA ARG A 77 -12.47 2.37 -5.70
C ARG A 77 -12.82 1.45 -4.53
N ARG A 78 -12.48 0.17 -4.58
CA ARG A 78 -12.79 -0.79 -3.50
C ARG A 78 -12.07 -0.47 -2.20
N LEU A 79 -10.81 -0.03 -2.28
CA LEU A 79 -10.06 0.42 -1.10
C LEU A 79 -10.69 1.66 -0.47
N ARG A 80 -11.11 2.62 -1.30
CA ARG A 80 -11.84 3.81 -0.86
C ARG A 80 -13.15 3.42 -0.18
N ASP A 81 -13.99 2.60 -0.83
CA ASP A 81 -15.27 2.15 -0.28
C ASP A 81 -15.07 1.47 1.09
N TYR A 82 -14.00 0.67 1.22
CA TYR A 82 -13.64 0.03 2.49
C TYR A 82 -13.22 1.05 3.57
N LEU A 83 -12.40 2.05 3.17
CA LEU A 83 -11.96 3.11 4.08
C LEU A 83 -13.13 3.95 4.59
N GLU A 84 -13.99 4.42 3.70
CA GLU A 84 -15.18 5.22 4.05
C GLU A 84 -16.15 4.44 4.95
N ALA A 85 -16.29 3.13 4.74
CA ALA A 85 -17.11 2.28 5.60
C ALA A 85 -16.50 1.97 6.97
N THR A 86 -15.15 2.02 7.09
CA THR A 86 -14.44 1.66 8.33
C THR A 86 -14.08 2.90 9.14
N TRP A 87 -13.69 3.98 8.49
CA TRP A 87 -13.30 5.28 9.09
C TRP A 87 -14.10 6.43 8.46
N PRO A 88 -15.41 6.52 8.73
CA PRO A 88 -16.30 7.52 8.12
C PRO A 88 -15.94 8.97 8.50
N GLU A 89 -15.18 9.18 9.57
CA GLU A 89 -14.66 10.48 9.97
C GLU A 89 -13.47 10.96 9.14
N PHE A 90 -12.84 10.08 8.38
CA PHE A 90 -11.73 10.43 7.49
C PHE A 90 -12.28 10.97 6.16
N ASN A 91 -11.94 12.21 5.82
CA ASN A 91 -12.34 12.80 4.54
C ASN A 91 -11.39 12.35 3.42
N TRP A 92 -11.69 11.18 2.85
CA TRP A 92 -10.87 10.59 1.79
C TRP A 92 -10.71 11.53 0.59
N ASN A 93 -11.78 12.24 0.17
CA ASN A 93 -11.73 13.12 -1.00
C ASN A 93 -10.78 14.29 -0.80
N ALA A 94 -10.84 14.96 0.36
CA ALA A 94 -9.95 16.07 0.66
C ALA A 94 -8.48 15.62 0.76
N ALA A 95 -8.22 14.49 1.40
CA ALA A 95 -6.89 13.90 1.51
C ALA A 95 -6.34 13.47 0.14
N TYR A 96 -7.18 12.84 -0.69
CA TYR A 96 -6.79 12.47 -2.06
C TYR A 96 -6.49 13.69 -2.94
N GLN A 97 -7.29 14.76 -2.84
CA GLN A 97 -7.04 15.98 -3.61
C GLN A 97 -5.67 16.59 -3.25
N GLU A 98 -5.35 16.67 -1.96
CA GLU A 98 -4.04 17.17 -1.52
C GLU A 98 -2.89 16.28 -2.01
N PHE A 99 -3.05 14.96 -1.91
CA PHE A 99 -2.10 14.00 -2.50
C PHE A 99 -1.95 14.24 -4.00
N TYR A 100 -3.06 14.32 -4.74
CA TYR A 100 -3.06 14.47 -6.19
C TYR A 100 -2.32 15.73 -6.64
N ASP A 101 -2.57 16.86 -6.00
CA ASP A 101 -1.96 18.15 -6.32
C ASP A 101 -0.44 18.15 -6.07
N SER A 102 0.02 17.46 -5.02
CA SER A 102 1.44 17.33 -4.71
C SER A 102 2.15 16.27 -5.58
N TYR A 103 1.45 15.21 -5.96
CA TYR A 103 1.99 14.05 -6.68
C TYR A 103 2.06 14.28 -8.20
N ARG A 104 1.02 14.89 -8.79
CA ARG A 104 0.88 15.11 -10.24
C ARG A 104 2.11 15.78 -10.90
N PRO A 105 2.69 16.88 -10.39
CA PRO A 105 3.83 17.52 -11.03
C PRO A 105 5.06 16.62 -11.12
N ARG A 106 5.21 15.70 -10.19
CA ARG A 106 6.37 14.83 -10.02
C ARG A 106 6.23 13.50 -10.77
N SER A 107 4.99 12.97 -10.88
CA SER A 107 4.71 11.70 -11.57
C SER A 107 5.09 11.72 -13.05
N GLY A 108 5.03 12.88 -13.70
CA GLY A 108 5.44 13.08 -15.09
C GLY A 108 6.95 13.18 -15.32
N LEU A 109 7.77 13.26 -14.25
CA LEU A 109 9.24 13.38 -14.36
C LEU A 109 9.96 12.03 -14.31
N ALA A 110 9.35 11.01 -13.71
CA ALA A 110 9.93 9.68 -13.62
C ALA A 110 9.97 9.02 -15.02
N GLY A 111 11.14 8.53 -15.42
CA GLY A 111 11.30 7.74 -16.65
C GLY A 111 11.36 8.54 -17.96
N ARG A 112 11.47 9.89 -17.95
CA ARG A 112 11.66 10.64 -19.20
C ARG A 112 12.94 10.22 -19.92
N GLY A 113 12.78 9.70 -21.14
CA GLY A 113 13.89 9.27 -22.01
C GLY A 113 14.34 7.83 -21.78
N ALA A 114 13.70 7.06 -20.92
CA ALA A 114 13.87 5.61 -20.89
C ALA A 114 13.10 4.99 -22.06
N GLY A 115 13.72 4.03 -22.77
CA GLY A 115 13.06 3.25 -23.81
C GLY A 115 11.96 2.34 -23.22
N ALA A 116 11.19 1.72 -24.12
CA ALA A 116 10.06 0.84 -23.74
C ALA A 116 10.50 -0.33 -22.84
N ALA A 117 11.69 -0.89 -23.07
CA ALA A 117 12.22 -1.97 -22.23
C ALA A 117 12.45 -1.52 -20.79
N LEU A 118 13.09 -0.37 -20.56
CA LEU A 118 13.38 0.10 -19.20
C LEU A 118 12.11 0.56 -18.47
N GLU A 119 11.17 1.10 -19.22
CA GLU A 119 9.85 1.41 -18.66
C GLU A 119 9.10 0.14 -18.21
N ALA A 120 9.06 -0.89 -19.08
CA ALA A 120 8.48 -2.19 -18.75
C ALA A 120 9.15 -2.80 -17.51
N LEU A 121 10.48 -2.72 -17.39
CA LEU A 121 11.23 -3.18 -16.23
C LEU A 121 10.85 -2.42 -14.95
N GLY A 122 10.69 -1.11 -15.03
CA GLY A 122 10.21 -0.28 -13.91
C GLY A 122 8.82 -0.71 -13.44
N LEU A 123 7.91 -0.96 -14.39
CA LEU A 123 6.54 -1.44 -14.11
C LEU A 123 6.54 -2.86 -13.52
N CYS A 124 7.47 -3.75 -13.94
CA CYS A 124 7.68 -5.05 -13.29
C CYS A 124 7.97 -4.89 -11.80
N VAL A 125 8.91 -4.00 -11.46
CA VAL A 125 9.31 -3.76 -10.06
C VAL A 125 8.12 -3.28 -9.24
N THR A 126 7.39 -2.29 -9.76
CA THR A 126 6.20 -1.74 -9.08
C THR A 126 5.12 -2.80 -8.88
N ALA A 127 4.84 -3.59 -9.92
CA ALA A 127 3.84 -4.66 -9.85
C ALA A 127 4.25 -5.75 -8.83
N ALA A 128 5.52 -6.17 -8.82
CA ALA A 128 6.03 -7.14 -7.85
C ALA A 128 5.91 -6.62 -6.40
N GLN A 129 6.26 -5.36 -6.16
CA GLN A 129 6.16 -4.76 -4.84
C GLN A 129 4.70 -4.66 -4.38
N ALA A 130 3.79 -4.25 -5.27
CA ALA A 130 2.36 -4.20 -4.96
C ALA A 130 1.79 -5.61 -4.67
N ALA A 131 2.14 -6.62 -5.48
CA ALA A 131 1.72 -8.00 -5.24
C ALA A 131 2.18 -8.52 -3.88
N VAL A 132 3.42 -8.24 -3.49
CA VAL A 132 3.98 -8.60 -2.17
C VAL A 132 3.26 -7.88 -1.04
N PHE A 133 3.03 -6.57 -1.17
CA PHE A 133 2.31 -5.76 -0.19
C PHE A 133 0.90 -6.31 0.04
N TYR A 134 0.11 -6.51 -1.02
CA TYR A 134 -1.25 -7.03 -0.90
C TYR A 134 -1.30 -8.48 -0.41
N ARG A 135 -0.30 -9.32 -0.71
CA ARG A 135 -0.17 -10.67 -0.15
C ARG A 135 0.07 -10.63 1.36
N ALA A 136 0.97 -9.75 1.82
CA ALA A 136 1.21 -9.54 3.23
C ALA A 136 -0.06 -9.04 3.94
N LEU A 137 -0.75 -8.08 3.34
CA LEU A 137 -2.01 -7.55 3.85
C LEU A 137 -3.10 -8.64 3.94
N ALA A 138 -3.25 -9.48 2.90
CA ALA A 138 -4.21 -10.58 2.91
C ALA A 138 -3.93 -11.61 4.00
N ASN A 139 -2.65 -11.87 4.30
CA ASN A 139 -2.25 -12.86 5.30
C ASN A 139 -2.32 -12.31 6.74
N CYS A 140 -2.23 -10.99 6.94
CA CYS A 140 -2.36 -10.38 8.27
C CYS A 140 -3.78 -9.86 8.58
N ALA A 141 -4.67 -9.79 7.58
CA ALA A 141 -6.03 -9.29 7.77
C ALA A 141 -6.92 -10.34 8.43
N ASP A 142 -7.50 -10.01 9.58
CA ASP A 142 -8.48 -10.88 10.27
C ASP A 142 -9.87 -10.73 9.65
N GLU A 143 -10.21 -9.56 9.11
CA GLU A 143 -11.51 -9.33 8.49
C GLU A 143 -11.59 -10.00 7.11
N PRO A 144 -12.63 -10.85 6.86
CA PRO A 144 -12.76 -11.58 5.60
C PRO A 144 -12.89 -10.69 4.36
N ALA A 145 -13.58 -9.55 4.47
CA ALA A 145 -13.78 -8.63 3.35
C ALA A 145 -12.44 -7.98 2.93
N LEU A 146 -11.64 -7.50 3.89
CA LEU A 146 -10.31 -6.97 3.64
C LEU A 146 -9.37 -8.02 3.06
N ARG A 147 -9.42 -9.25 3.61
CA ARG A 147 -8.63 -10.38 3.11
C ARG A 147 -8.95 -10.71 1.66
N ALA A 148 -10.24 -10.74 1.30
CA ALA A 148 -10.68 -11.01 -0.07
C ALA A 148 -10.23 -9.91 -1.03
N LEU A 149 -10.39 -8.63 -0.65
CA LEU A 149 -9.93 -7.49 -1.41
C LEU A 149 -8.42 -7.55 -1.67
N ALA A 150 -7.63 -7.78 -0.62
CA ALA A 150 -6.18 -7.85 -0.71
C ALA A 150 -5.69 -9.05 -1.54
N ARG A 151 -6.34 -10.23 -1.43
CA ARG A 151 -6.02 -11.40 -2.27
C ARG A 151 -6.27 -11.11 -3.74
N ARG A 152 -7.39 -10.47 -4.07
CA ARG A 152 -7.70 -10.10 -5.45
C ARG A 152 -6.64 -9.15 -6.00
N ALA A 153 -6.32 -8.08 -5.28
CA ALA A 153 -5.30 -7.13 -5.69
C ALA A 153 -3.92 -7.80 -5.84
N ALA A 154 -3.53 -8.70 -4.93
CA ALA A 154 -2.28 -9.44 -5.03
C ALA A 154 -2.19 -10.30 -6.31
N CYS A 155 -3.30 -10.97 -6.68
CA CYS A 155 -3.40 -11.78 -7.90
C CYS A 155 -3.27 -10.91 -9.15
N ASP A 156 -4.03 -9.82 -9.22
CA ASP A 156 -4.05 -8.93 -10.37
C ASP A 156 -2.69 -8.24 -10.58
N HIS A 157 -2.01 -7.82 -9.51
CA HIS A 157 -0.64 -7.31 -9.60
C HIS A 157 0.38 -8.38 -9.99
N GLY A 158 0.18 -9.65 -9.60
CA GLY A 158 0.98 -10.77 -10.07
C GLY A 158 0.86 -10.93 -11.59
N GLY A 159 -0.34 -10.91 -12.13
CA GLY A 159 -0.58 -10.93 -13.58
C GLY A 159 0.03 -9.73 -14.32
N CYS A 160 0.01 -8.54 -13.71
CA CYS A 160 0.69 -7.36 -14.26
C CYS A 160 2.22 -7.57 -14.30
N PHE A 161 2.81 -8.16 -13.26
CA PHE A 161 4.23 -8.50 -13.24
C PHE A 161 4.60 -9.43 -14.39
N ASP A 162 3.83 -10.50 -14.60
CA ASP A 162 4.08 -11.47 -15.67
C ASP A 162 3.99 -10.81 -17.05
N TYR A 163 2.99 -9.95 -17.26
CA TYR A 163 2.84 -9.21 -18.52
C TYR A 163 4.01 -8.25 -18.77
N PHE A 164 4.37 -7.42 -17.80
CA PHE A 164 5.48 -6.47 -17.98
C PHE A 164 6.84 -7.15 -18.07
N SER A 165 7.02 -8.32 -17.44
CA SER A 165 8.22 -9.14 -17.58
C SER A 165 8.36 -9.67 -19.00
N ALA A 166 7.30 -10.19 -19.60
CA ALA A 166 7.29 -10.62 -21.00
C ALA A 166 7.53 -9.44 -21.95
N LEU A 167 6.95 -8.27 -21.67
CA LEU A 167 7.17 -7.06 -22.44
C LEU A 167 8.61 -6.58 -22.37
N PHE A 168 9.22 -6.60 -21.18
CA PHE A 168 10.65 -6.27 -21.03
C PHE A 168 11.52 -7.21 -21.89
N GLU A 169 11.29 -8.52 -21.80
CA GLU A 169 12.04 -9.50 -22.59
C GLU A 169 11.89 -9.25 -24.10
N ARG A 170 10.70 -8.88 -24.56
CA ARG A 170 10.41 -8.54 -25.96
C ARG A 170 11.19 -7.29 -26.43
N CYS A 171 11.21 -6.22 -25.63
CA CYS A 171 11.81 -4.94 -26.02
C CYS A 171 13.32 -4.85 -25.78
N LYS A 172 13.88 -5.60 -24.80
CA LYS A 172 15.28 -5.44 -24.39
C LYS A 172 16.30 -5.73 -25.48
N HIS A 173 15.98 -6.64 -26.43
CA HIS A 173 16.86 -7.01 -27.52
C HIS A 173 16.96 -5.89 -28.56
N ASP A 174 15.84 -5.30 -28.93
CA ASP A 174 15.76 -4.23 -29.93
C ASP A 174 16.44 -2.95 -29.39
N GLU A 175 16.28 -2.66 -28.13
CA GLU A 175 16.88 -1.50 -27.46
C GLU A 175 18.30 -1.77 -26.92
N ARG A 176 18.85 -2.98 -27.10
CA ARG A 176 20.18 -3.38 -26.61
C ARG A 176 20.44 -3.04 -25.14
N VAL A 177 19.45 -3.28 -24.28
CA VAL A 177 19.54 -2.95 -22.87
C VAL A 177 20.51 -3.86 -22.13
N GLY A 178 21.59 -3.28 -21.60
CA GLY A 178 22.63 -3.98 -20.87
C GLY A 178 22.25 -4.26 -19.40
N LEU A 179 22.92 -5.24 -18.80
CA LEU A 179 22.67 -5.68 -17.41
C LEU A 179 22.82 -4.54 -16.39
N MET A 180 23.86 -3.70 -16.54
CA MET A 180 24.10 -2.59 -15.61
C MET A 180 22.99 -1.54 -15.66
N THR A 181 22.46 -1.25 -16.85
CA THR A 181 21.33 -0.31 -17.05
C THR A 181 20.07 -0.88 -16.43
N SER A 182 19.79 -2.17 -16.66
CA SER A 182 18.67 -2.88 -16.02
C SER A 182 18.77 -2.82 -14.50
N TRP A 183 19.94 -3.09 -13.92
CA TRP A 183 20.16 -3.03 -12.48
C TRP A 183 19.93 -1.62 -11.91
N ARG A 184 20.42 -0.57 -12.60
CA ARG A 184 20.19 0.82 -12.21
C ARG A 184 18.69 1.16 -12.22
N THR A 185 17.96 0.70 -13.25
CA THR A 185 16.51 0.89 -13.36
C THR A 185 15.76 0.22 -12.21
N VAL A 186 16.06 -1.04 -11.90
CA VAL A 186 15.47 -1.75 -10.74
C VAL A 186 15.71 -0.98 -9.45
N ARG A 187 16.96 -0.56 -9.20
CA ARG A 187 17.27 0.22 -7.98
C ARG A 187 16.55 1.55 -7.92
N ALA A 188 16.44 2.25 -9.06
CA ALA A 188 15.71 3.52 -9.14
C ALA A 188 14.23 3.32 -8.86
N ALA A 189 13.59 2.33 -9.48
CA ALA A 189 12.19 2.00 -9.26
C ALA A 189 11.90 1.63 -7.80
N CYS A 190 12.75 0.80 -7.17
CA CYS A 190 12.62 0.44 -5.76
C CYS A 190 12.71 1.65 -4.82
N ARG A 191 13.60 2.61 -5.12
CA ARG A 191 13.72 3.84 -4.34
C ARG A 191 12.52 4.76 -4.56
N SER A 192 12.10 4.94 -5.81
CA SER A 192 10.95 5.80 -6.15
C SER A 192 9.71 5.35 -5.42
N ALA A 193 9.38 4.07 -5.45
CA ALA A 193 8.23 3.53 -4.74
C ALA A 193 8.27 3.81 -3.22
N ARG A 194 9.45 3.73 -2.62
CA ARG A 194 9.62 3.99 -1.18
C ARG A 194 9.64 5.49 -0.84
N ASP A 195 10.55 6.23 -1.50
CA ASP A 195 10.93 7.56 -1.05
C ASP A 195 10.02 8.64 -1.64
N PHE A 196 9.33 8.30 -2.72
CA PHE A 196 8.46 9.24 -3.42
C PHE A 196 6.99 8.81 -3.35
N ASP A 197 6.61 7.67 -3.95
CA ASP A 197 5.20 7.30 -4.06
C ASP A 197 4.55 7.08 -2.69
N ALA A 198 5.17 6.25 -1.86
CA ALA A 198 4.63 5.92 -0.54
C ALA A 198 4.66 7.11 0.43
N SER A 199 5.72 7.95 0.40
CA SER A 199 5.78 9.13 1.28
C SER A 199 4.77 10.19 0.87
N ALA A 200 4.61 10.46 -0.43
CA ALA A 200 3.63 11.41 -0.94
C ALA A 200 2.20 10.98 -0.60
N ALA A 201 1.89 9.67 -0.75
CA ALA A 201 0.58 9.15 -0.40
C ALA A 201 0.31 9.15 1.11
N PHE A 202 1.36 9.09 1.94
CA PHE A 202 1.25 9.10 3.39
C PHE A 202 1.02 10.51 3.96
N GLU A 203 1.62 11.53 3.36
CA GLU A 203 1.69 12.89 3.89
C GLU A 203 0.32 13.52 4.24
N PRO A 204 -0.76 13.41 3.44
CA PRO A 204 -2.05 14.04 3.75
C PRO A 204 -2.88 13.29 4.80
N LEU A 205 -2.51 12.06 5.19
CA LEU A 205 -3.40 11.16 5.93
C LEU A 205 -3.73 11.64 7.35
N GLY A 206 -2.84 12.37 8.00
CA GLY A 206 -3.08 12.90 9.35
C GLY A 206 -3.95 14.16 9.42
N ARG A 207 -4.26 14.80 8.27
CA ARG A 207 -4.82 16.17 8.24
C ARG A 207 -6.32 16.25 7.98
N HIS A 208 -6.94 15.21 7.48
CA HIS A 208 -8.31 15.26 6.94
C HIS A 208 -9.30 14.42 7.75
N TRP A 209 -9.41 14.71 9.03
CA TRP A 209 -10.37 14.06 9.92
C TRP A 209 -11.49 15.03 10.30
N GLY A 210 -12.74 14.55 10.26
CA GLY A 210 -13.95 15.30 10.67
C GLY A 210 -14.17 15.31 12.19
N GLY A 211 -13.10 15.28 12.98
CA GLY A 211 -13.16 15.24 14.44
C GLY A 211 -11.85 14.66 15.01
N THR A 212 -11.90 14.12 16.23
CA THR A 212 -10.74 13.43 16.82
C THR A 212 -10.48 12.13 16.05
N PRO A 213 -9.25 11.92 15.52
CA PRO A 213 -8.91 10.69 14.82
C PRO A 213 -9.11 9.46 15.71
N THR A 214 -9.72 8.39 15.17
CA THR A 214 -9.84 7.10 15.86
C THR A 214 -8.56 6.29 15.84
N VAL A 215 -7.61 6.66 14.96
CA VAL A 215 -6.30 6.03 14.87
C VAL A 215 -5.23 6.96 15.44
N PRO A 216 -4.19 6.42 16.10
CA PRO A 216 -3.06 7.21 16.54
C PRO A 216 -2.36 7.88 15.37
N GLU A 217 -1.89 9.10 15.57
CA GLU A 217 -1.00 9.75 14.62
C GLU A 217 0.27 8.92 14.45
N LEU A 218 0.66 8.69 13.22
CA LEU A 218 1.81 7.87 12.86
C LEU A 218 2.71 8.65 11.91
N GLY A 219 3.97 8.81 12.26
CA GLY A 219 4.96 9.40 11.36
C GLY A 219 5.38 8.43 10.24
N TYR A 220 5.76 8.95 9.06
CA TYR A 220 6.15 8.10 7.93
C TYR A 220 7.33 7.14 8.25
N GLY A 221 8.32 7.60 9.02
CA GLY A 221 9.44 6.76 9.47
C GLY A 221 8.97 5.60 10.35
N GLU A 222 8.06 5.85 11.28
CA GLU A 222 7.48 4.83 12.14
C GLU A 222 6.59 3.87 11.36
N PHE A 223 5.77 4.40 10.44
CA PHE A 223 4.98 3.58 9.51
C PHE A 223 5.86 2.58 8.76
N ARG A 224 6.96 3.05 8.16
CA ARG A 224 7.93 2.18 7.48
C ARG A 224 8.52 1.12 8.41
N ALA A 225 8.96 1.53 9.59
CA ALA A 225 9.54 0.62 10.58
C ALA A 225 8.57 -0.50 10.99
N ARG A 226 7.26 -0.20 11.03
CA ARG A 226 6.22 -1.19 11.34
C ARG A 226 5.83 -2.06 10.14
N MET A 227 5.88 -1.49 8.92
CA MET A 227 5.54 -2.23 7.69
C MET A 227 6.57 -3.30 7.33
N VAL A 228 7.85 -3.05 7.58
CA VAL A 228 8.94 -3.99 7.25
C VAL A 228 8.75 -5.36 7.89
N PRO A 229 8.59 -5.50 9.23
CA PRO A 229 8.36 -6.80 9.86
C PRO A 229 7.07 -7.48 9.39
N LEU A 230 6.02 -6.69 9.08
CA LEU A 230 4.77 -7.22 8.58
C LEU A 230 4.95 -7.88 7.21
N ILE A 231 5.63 -7.19 6.28
CA ILE A 231 5.95 -7.74 4.96
C ILE A 231 6.83 -8.99 5.10
N GLN A 232 7.89 -8.94 5.91
CA GLN A 232 8.80 -10.07 6.12
C GLN A 232 8.10 -11.32 6.66
N ARG A 233 7.18 -11.12 7.61
CA ARG A 233 6.45 -12.22 8.27
C ARG A 233 5.37 -12.82 7.38
N HIS A 234 4.64 -11.99 6.65
CA HIS A 234 3.40 -12.39 6.00
C HIS A 234 3.51 -12.58 4.48
N ALA A 235 4.52 -12.02 3.82
CA ALA A 235 4.67 -12.14 2.37
C ALA A 235 5.47 -13.38 1.93
N ALA A 236 6.14 -14.09 2.85
CA ALA A 236 6.99 -15.24 2.51
C ALA A 236 7.98 -14.92 1.36
N LEU A 237 8.74 -13.84 1.52
CA LEU A 237 9.61 -13.30 0.47
C LEU A 237 10.63 -14.31 -0.05
N GLY A 238 10.61 -14.58 -1.33
CA GLY A 238 11.65 -15.27 -2.07
C GLY A 238 12.92 -14.42 -2.22
N ARG A 239 13.94 -14.96 -2.90
CA ARG A 239 15.23 -14.28 -3.09
C ARG A 239 15.08 -12.98 -3.89
N ILE A 240 14.25 -13.01 -4.94
CA ILE A 240 14.02 -11.85 -5.83
C ILE A 240 13.23 -10.77 -5.09
N GLU A 241 12.14 -11.14 -4.43
CA GLU A 241 11.34 -10.18 -3.67
C GLU A 241 12.18 -9.51 -2.57
N ARG A 242 13.05 -10.23 -1.88
CA ARG A 242 13.97 -9.62 -0.91
C ARG A 242 14.89 -8.58 -1.53
N LEU A 243 15.36 -8.80 -2.75
CA LEU A 243 16.16 -7.80 -3.47
C LEU A 243 15.34 -6.56 -3.85
N LEU A 244 14.09 -6.74 -4.31
CA LEU A 244 13.20 -5.64 -4.66
C LEU A 244 12.79 -4.82 -3.45
N PHE A 245 12.61 -5.47 -2.28
CA PHE A 245 12.28 -4.81 -1.02
C PHE A 245 13.50 -4.35 -0.21
N ARG A 246 14.72 -4.62 -0.67
CA ARG A 246 15.93 -4.24 0.04
C ARG A 246 15.94 -2.78 0.53
N PRO A 247 15.56 -1.78 -0.27
CA PRO A 247 15.50 -0.39 0.21
C PRO A 247 14.51 -0.16 1.35
N TRP A 248 13.44 -0.97 1.44
CA TRP A 248 12.48 -0.94 2.54
C TRP A 248 13.00 -1.67 3.78
N LEU A 249 13.76 -2.76 3.58
CA LEU A 249 14.26 -3.64 4.63
C LEU A 249 15.52 -3.10 5.32
N GLU A 250 16.32 -2.29 4.62
CA GLU A 250 17.45 -1.57 5.19
C GLU A 250 16.86 -0.38 5.98
N SER A 251 16.78 -0.52 7.30
CA SER A 251 16.47 0.59 8.18
C SER A 251 17.47 1.71 7.93
N ASP A 252 16.95 2.92 7.82
CA ASP A 252 17.75 4.12 7.76
C ASP A 252 18.63 4.16 9.01
N ARG A 253 19.91 3.90 8.88
CA ARG A 253 20.86 3.91 10.02
C ARG A 253 20.96 5.29 10.68
N SER A 254 20.32 6.30 10.09
CA SER A 254 20.19 7.66 10.62
C SER A 254 18.89 7.90 11.41
N ALA A 255 17.92 6.99 11.38
CA ALA A 255 16.74 7.15 12.21
C ALA A 255 17.08 6.76 13.67
N PRO A 256 16.82 7.64 14.66
CA PRO A 256 17.00 7.27 16.06
C PRO A 256 16.16 6.03 16.37
N ALA A 257 16.76 5.09 17.11
CA ALA A 257 16.05 3.88 17.53
C ALA A 257 14.72 4.27 18.18
N PRO A 258 13.59 3.58 17.86
CA PRO A 258 12.32 3.90 18.46
C PRO A 258 12.48 3.76 19.99
N GLN A 259 12.33 4.88 20.70
CA GLN A 259 12.30 4.87 22.16
C GLN A 259 11.05 4.07 22.54
N LEU A 260 11.27 2.87 23.12
CA LEU A 260 10.20 2.15 23.78
C LEU A 260 9.59 3.09 24.83
N PRO A 261 8.27 3.21 24.90
CA PRO A 261 7.65 4.02 25.94
C PRO A 261 8.16 3.50 27.30
N GLU A 262 8.86 4.34 28.04
CA GLU A 262 9.25 4.04 29.40
C GLU A 262 8.01 3.60 30.18
N LYS A 263 8.05 2.38 30.75
CA LYS A 263 7.03 1.93 31.67
C LYS A 263 6.93 2.97 32.78
N ARG A 264 5.87 3.78 32.76
CA ARG A 264 5.55 4.63 33.89
C ARG A 264 5.52 3.74 35.13
N PRO A 265 6.30 4.05 36.20
CA PRO A 265 6.20 3.31 37.42
C PRO A 265 4.78 3.46 37.95
N GLU A 266 4.08 2.34 38.15
CA GLU A 266 2.80 2.31 38.84
C GLU A 266 2.98 3.03 40.19
N ARG A 267 2.33 4.18 40.35
CA ARG A 267 2.21 4.82 41.66
C ARG A 267 1.43 3.84 42.54
N ARG A 268 2.15 3.09 43.36
CA ARG A 268 1.55 2.43 44.51
C ARG A 268 0.99 3.52 45.41
N THR A 269 -0.33 3.73 45.38
CA THR A 269 -1.05 4.51 46.35
C THR A 269 -0.96 3.75 47.66
N LEU A 270 -0.01 4.15 48.52
CA LEU A 270 0.00 3.74 49.91
C LEU A 270 -1.27 4.30 50.56
N LEU A 271 -2.25 3.45 50.79
CA LEU A 271 -3.39 3.76 51.67
C LEU A 271 -2.79 4.05 53.07
N ALA A 272 -2.90 5.31 53.48
CA ALA A 272 -2.66 5.70 54.88
C ALA A 272 -3.66 5.01 55.80
N PRO A 273 -3.23 4.50 56.97
CA PRO A 273 -4.15 3.90 57.95
C PRO A 273 -5.09 4.99 58.52
N GLN A 274 -6.36 4.70 58.56
CA GLN A 274 -7.35 5.53 59.26
C GLN A 274 -7.17 5.45 60.77
N PRO A 275 -7.28 6.58 61.52
CA PRO A 275 -7.26 6.53 62.98
C PRO A 275 -8.53 5.91 63.52
N VAL A 276 -8.35 4.96 64.43
CA VAL A 276 -9.43 4.38 65.23
C VAL A 276 -9.87 5.44 66.23
N ALA A 277 -11.17 5.81 66.17
CA ALA A 277 -11.77 6.67 67.16
C ALA A 277 -12.05 5.90 68.45
N ALA A 278 -11.63 6.49 69.57
CA ALA A 278 -11.95 6.05 70.93
C ALA A 278 -13.37 6.44 71.32
#